data_93d500257eaa560882fa61cc80ab115a
#
_entry.id   93d500257eaa560882fa61cc80ab115a
#
_cell.length_a   1.000
_cell.length_b   1.000
_cell.length_c   1.000
_cell.angle_alpha   90.00
_cell.angle_beta   90.00
_cell.angle_gamma   90.00
#
_symmetry.space_group_name_H-M   'P 1'
#
loop_
_entity.id
_entity.type
_entity.pdbx_description
1 polymer ?
#
loop_
_entity_poly.entity_id
_entity_poly.type
_entity_poly.pdbx_seq_one_letter_code
_entity_poly.pdbx_strand_id
1 'polypeptide(L)'
;LITGKILVRPMEIANFELTDQNNEVFNKKSLEGGWTVLFFGYTNCPDVCPTTIYKLAEIKNGIKEDLPSANFNTVLVTLDPDRDSSERLDEYIGYFDETMLGVTGTYENIQSFTSSLSVFYQRINKEEGYDFNHTASIFVFDKDGSLFATMSPANTVGELESDFFTILNNF
;
A
#
# COMPACT_ATOMS: atom_id res chain seq x y z
N LEU A 1 9.71 -16.36 -2.82
CA LEU A 1 10.11 -15.02 -2.41
C LEU A 1 10.99 -15.07 -1.15
N ILE A 2 11.85 -14.09 -0.99
CA ILE A 2 12.71 -13.92 0.19
C ILE A 2 11.92 -13.22 1.31
N THR A 3 11.17 -12.17 0.94
CA THR A 3 10.56 -11.23 1.88
C THR A 3 9.12 -11.56 2.23
N GLY A 4 8.49 -12.49 1.50
CA GLY A 4 7.07 -12.73 1.62
C GLY A 4 6.61 -14.06 1.07
N LYS A 5 5.31 -14.12 0.79
CA LYS A 5 4.64 -15.33 0.30
C LYS A 5 3.74 -14.99 -0.88
N ILE A 6 3.86 -15.77 -1.95
CA ILE A 6 2.86 -15.83 -3.00
C ILE A 6 1.73 -16.74 -2.50
N LEU A 7 0.49 -16.30 -2.67
CA LEU A 7 -0.68 -17.10 -2.33
C LEU A 7 -0.80 -18.28 -3.29
N VAL A 8 -1.21 -19.43 -2.78
CA VAL A 8 -1.42 -20.65 -3.61
C VAL A 8 -2.43 -20.39 -4.74
N ARG A 9 -3.40 -19.52 -4.46
CA ARG A 9 -4.33 -18.95 -5.44
C ARG A 9 -4.53 -17.48 -5.13
N PRO A 10 -4.54 -16.59 -6.14
CA PRO A 10 -4.93 -15.20 -5.93
C PRO A 10 -6.29 -15.13 -5.22
N MET A 11 -6.41 -14.24 -4.25
CA MET A 11 -7.62 -14.09 -3.46
C MET A 11 -8.44 -12.91 -3.99
N GLU A 12 -9.66 -13.20 -4.42
CA GLU A 12 -10.61 -12.12 -4.69
C GLU A 12 -10.94 -11.36 -3.41
N ILE A 13 -10.92 -10.04 -3.52
CA ILE A 13 -11.28 -9.15 -2.41
C ILE A 13 -12.73 -8.69 -2.55
N ALA A 14 -13.37 -8.39 -1.43
CA ALA A 14 -14.70 -7.80 -1.40
C ALA A 14 -14.70 -6.42 -2.09
N ASN A 15 -15.87 -6.00 -2.58
CA ASN A 15 -16.03 -4.64 -3.10
C ASN A 15 -15.79 -3.63 -1.98
N PHE A 16 -15.09 -2.57 -2.32
CA PHE A 16 -14.80 -1.45 -1.44
C PHE A 16 -14.88 -0.14 -2.23
N GLU A 17 -15.06 0.97 -1.55
CA GLU A 17 -15.03 2.30 -2.13
C GLU A 17 -14.28 3.25 -1.19
N LEU A 18 -13.17 3.77 -1.69
CA LEU A 18 -12.32 4.75 -1.03
C LEU A 18 -12.11 5.93 -1.99
N THR A 19 -11.30 6.90 -1.60
CA THR A 19 -11.03 8.12 -2.38
C THR A 19 -9.54 8.37 -2.39
N ASP A 20 -8.96 8.68 -3.53
CA ASP A 20 -7.56 9.05 -3.64
C ASP A 20 -7.31 10.54 -3.33
N GLN A 21 -6.05 10.98 -3.33
CA GLN A 21 -5.66 12.35 -3.07
C GLN A 21 -6.21 13.37 -4.08
N ASN A 22 -6.63 12.92 -5.25
CA ASN A 22 -7.24 13.77 -6.28
C ASN A 22 -8.78 13.82 -6.17
N ASN A 23 -9.33 13.24 -5.11
CA ASN A 23 -10.78 13.05 -4.90
C ASN A 23 -11.44 12.15 -5.95
N GLU A 24 -10.67 11.28 -6.59
CA GLU A 24 -11.18 10.26 -7.49
C GLU A 24 -11.53 8.98 -6.72
N VAL A 25 -12.51 8.24 -7.23
CA VAL A 25 -12.94 6.98 -6.61
C VAL A 25 -11.83 5.93 -6.74
N PHE A 26 -11.42 5.35 -5.62
CA PHE A 26 -10.52 4.22 -5.54
C PHE A 26 -11.29 2.98 -5.08
N ASN A 27 -11.43 2.01 -5.94
CA ASN A 27 -12.20 0.78 -5.70
C ASN A 27 -11.52 -0.45 -6.34
N LYS A 28 -12.20 -1.59 -6.38
CA LYS A 28 -11.67 -2.82 -6.97
C LYS A 28 -11.19 -2.62 -8.43
N LYS A 29 -11.89 -1.83 -9.23
CA LYS A 29 -11.48 -1.53 -10.62
C LYS A 29 -10.17 -0.74 -10.69
N SER A 30 -9.87 0.05 -9.68
CA SER A 30 -8.62 0.80 -9.60
C SER A 30 -7.39 -0.10 -9.42
N LEU A 31 -7.60 -1.34 -9.01
CA LEU A 31 -6.55 -2.37 -8.87
C LEU A 31 -6.36 -3.19 -10.16
N GLU A 32 -7.22 -3.03 -11.16
CA GLU A 32 -7.15 -3.80 -12.42
C GLU A 32 -6.22 -3.14 -13.44
N GLY A 33 -5.71 -3.95 -14.39
CA GLY A 33 -4.91 -3.49 -15.53
C GLY A 33 -3.42 -3.35 -15.29
N GLY A 34 -2.95 -3.46 -14.05
CA GLY A 34 -1.54 -3.43 -13.68
C GLY A 34 -1.32 -4.05 -12.31
N TRP A 35 -0.07 -4.29 -11.97
CA TRP A 35 0.29 -4.71 -10.62
C TRP A 35 0.10 -3.55 -9.64
N THR A 36 -0.41 -3.82 -8.46
CA THR A 36 -0.55 -2.81 -7.40
C THR A 36 0.13 -3.28 -6.13
N VAL A 37 0.98 -2.41 -5.59
CA VAL A 37 1.66 -2.60 -4.31
C VAL A 37 1.04 -1.64 -3.30
N LEU A 38 0.45 -2.16 -2.25
CA LEU A 38 -0.33 -1.40 -1.30
C LEU A 38 0.19 -1.58 0.12
N PHE A 39 0.26 -0.48 0.85
CA PHE A 39 0.63 -0.44 2.25
C PHE A 39 -0.39 0.37 3.06
N PHE A 40 -0.74 -0.12 4.24
CA PHE A 40 -1.56 0.61 5.20
C PHE A 40 -0.69 1.37 6.18
N GLY A 41 -1.00 2.64 6.38
CA GLY A 41 -0.25 3.50 7.29
C GLY A 41 -1.01 4.78 7.63
N TYR A 42 -0.32 5.79 8.11
CA TYR A 42 -0.86 7.12 8.39
C TYR A 42 0.27 8.14 8.45
N THR A 43 -0.05 9.41 8.14
CA THR A 43 1.00 10.44 7.98
C THR A 43 1.72 10.80 9.28
N ASN A 44 1.05 10.65 10.42
CA ASN A 44 1.63 10.91 11.75
C ASN A 44 2.43 9.74 12.32
N CYS A 45 2.58 8.64 11.58
CA CYS A 45 3.41 7.51 12.00
C CYS A 45 4.89 7.93 12.07
N PRO A 46 5.58 7.74 13.21
CA PRO A 46 6.91 8.31 13.40
C PRO A 46 8.03 7.51 12.72
N ASP A 47 7.83 6.25 12.35
CA ASP A 47 8.92 5.36 11.96
C ASP A 47 8.57 4.43 10.79
N VAL A 48 7.72 3.40 11.01
CA VAL A 48 7.55 2.32 10.04
C VAL A 48 6.92 2.76 8.72
N CYS A 49 6.00 3.73 8.74
CA CYS A 49 5.34 4.21 7.54
C CYS A 49 6.28 4.99 6.62
N PRO A 50 6.98 6.06 7.07
CA PRO A 50 7.89 6.77 6.20
C PRO A 50 9.03 5.89 5.69
N THR A 51 9.54 4.97 6.51
CA THR A 51 10.56 4.01 6.09
C THR A 51 10.06 3.07 5.01
N THR A 52 8.84 2.56 5.13
CA THR A 52 8.24 1.66 4.12
C THR A 52 7.95 2.40 2.83
N ILE A 53 7.38 3.61 2.89
CA ILE A 53 7.08 4.42 1.72
C ILE A 53 8.36 4.79 0.96
N TYR A 54 9.41 5.17 1.67
CA TYR A 54 10.72 5.41 1.06
C TYR A 54 11.24 4.17 0.33
N LYS A 55 11.17 2.99 0.95
CA LYS A 55 11.59 1.73 0.31
C LYS A 55 10.78 1.45 -0.96
N LEU A 56 9.46 1.64 -0.94
CA LEU A 56 8.60 1.43 -2.10
C LEU A 56 8.94 2.40 -3.25
N ALA A 57 9.28 3.64 -2.95
CA ALA A 57 9.72 4.62 -3.93
C ALA A 57 11.06 4.21 -4.58
N GLU A 58 12.04 3.77 -3.79
CA GLU A 58 13.34 3.28 -4.29
C GLU A 58 13.16 2.04 -5.19
N ILE A 59 12.36 1.07 -4.74
CA ILE A 59 12.05 -0.15 -5.50
C ILE A 59 11.39 0.20 -6.85
N LYS A 60 10.46 1.13 -6.84
CA LYS A 60 9.79 1.56 -8.07
C LYS A 60 10.76 2.16 -9.08
N ASN A 61 11.71 2.96 -8.61
CA ASN A 61 12.75 3.54 -9.46
C ASN A 61 13.66 2.46 -10.03
N GLY A 62 14.16 1.54 -9.20
CA GLY A 62 15.01 0.44 -9.65
C GLY A 62 14.32 -0.48 -10.66
N ILE A 63 13.07 -0.86 -10.40
CA ILE A 63 12.31 -1.70 -11.35
C ILE A 63 12.04 -0.97 -12.67
N LYS A 64 11.80 0.35 -12.67
CA LYS A 64 11.65 1.10 -13.91
C LYS A 64 12.92 1.14 -14.75
N GLU A 65 14.09 1.13 -14.13
CA GLU A 65 15.37 1.05 -14.85
C GLU A 65 15.55 -0.31 -15.50
N ASP A 66 15.27 -1.39 -14.79
CA ASP A 66 15.46 -2.77 -15.24
C ASP A 66 14.33 -3.30 -16.13
N LEU A 67 13.10 -2.87 -15.86
CA LEU A 67 11.87 -3.26 -16.56
C LEU A 67 11.03 -2.02 -16.93
N PRO A 68 11.45 -1.23 -17.94
CA PRO A 68 10.75 0.02 -18.31
C PRO A 68 9.27 -0.16 -18.73
N SER A 69 8.91 -1.37 -19.16
CA SER A 69 7.54 -1.73 -19.55
C SER A 69 6.68 -2.24 -18.39
N ALA A 70 7.26 -2.42 -17.21
CA ALA A 70 6.52 -2.90 -16.04
C ALA A 70 5.49 -1.84 -15.63
N ASN A 71 4.23 -2.24 -15.61
CA ASN A 71 3.14 -1.40 -15.12
C ASN A 71 2.77 -1.83 -13.71
N PHE A 72 3.26 -1.07 -12.72
CA PHE A 72 2.82 -1.26 -11.36
C PHE A 72 2.64 0.07 -10.62
N ASN A 73 1.66 0.11 -9.75
CA ASN A 73 1.30 1.26 -8.94
C ASN A 73 1.68 1.01 -7.48
N THR A 74 2.04 2.08 -6.78
CA THR A 74 2.25 2.08 -5.34
C THR A 74 1.15 2.88 -4.67
N VAL A 75 0.57 2.34 -3.60
CA VAL A 75 -0.60 2.90 -2.92
C VAL A 75 -0.39 2.90 -1.42
N LEU A 76 -0.57 4.05 -0.79
CA LEU A 76 -0.72 4.19 0.65
C LEU A 76 -2.21 4.36 0.98
N VAL A 77 -2.78 3.46 1.77
CA VAL A 77 -4.13 3.61 2.32
C VAL A 77 -4.02 4.04 3.78
N THR A 78 -4.59 5.20 4.10
CA THR A 78 -4.56 5.68 5.48
C THR A 78 -5.49 4.90 6.40
N LEU A 79 -5.03 4.68 7.63
CA LEU A 79 -5.83 4.18 8.75
C LEU A 79 -6.43 5.31 9.61
N ASP A 80 -6.09 6.56 9.29
CA ASP A 80 -6.40 7.74 10.08
C ASP A 80 -7.11 8.82 9.26
N PRO A 81 -8.36 8.58 8.83
CA PRO A 81 -9.09 9.53 8.00
C PRO A 81 -9.37 10.87 8.72
N ASP A 82 -9.32 10.90 10.05
CA ASP A 82 -9.56 12.12 10.83
C ASP A 82 -8.42 13.14 10.66
N ARG A 83 -7.17 12.68 10.53
CA ARG A 83 -5.99 13.54 10.38
C ARG A 83 -5.45 13.57 8.96
N ASP A 84 -5.73 12.54 8.16
CA ASP A 84 -5.18 12.36 6.81
C ASP A 84 -6.24 12.70 5.75
N SER A 85 -6.41 14.00 5.47
CA SER A 85 -7.21 14.46 4.34
C SER A 85 -6.52 14.13 2.99
N SER A 86 -7.26 14.25 1.89
CA SER A 86 -6.68 14.10 0.54
C SER A 86 -5.48 15.01 0.31
N GLU A 87 -5.58 16.27 0.73
CA GLU A 87 -4.49 17.25 0.61
C GLU A 87 -3.29 16.87 1.48
N ARG A 88 -3.54 16.39 2.70
CA ARG A 88 -2.47 15.93 3.59
C ARG A 88 -1.74 14.71 3.03
N LEU A 89 -2.48 13.78 2.43
CA LEU A 89 -1.89 12.61 1.78
C LEU A 89 -1.08 13.00 0.55
N ASP A 90 -1.60 13.89 -0.30
CA ASP A 90 -0.89 14.39 -1.49
C ASP A 90 0.46 15.03 -1.13
N GLU A 91 0.46 15.92 -0.14
CA GLU A 91 1.69 16.55 0.37
C GLU A 91 2.67 15.49 0.92
N TYR A 92 2.18 14.54 1.71
CA TYR A 92 3.02 13.54 2.36
C TYR A 92 3.65 12.57 1.37
N ILE A 93 2.85 11.96 0.49
CA ILE A 93 3.37 11.00 -0.51
C ILE A 93 4.23 11.68 -1.56
N GLY A 94 3.89 12.91 -1.97
CA GLY A 94 4.64 13.69 -2.95
C GLY A 94 6.08 13.95 -2.52
N TYR A 95 6.35 13.96 -1.23
CA TYR A 95 7.71 14.06 -0.69
C TYR A 95 8.57 12.84 -1.04
N PHE A 96 7.97 11.66 -1.19
CA PHE A 96 8.68 10.40 -1.49
C PHE A 96 8.59 10.02 -2.96
N ASP A 97 7.39 10.05 -3.53
CA ASP A 97 7.11 9.65 -4.92
C ASP A 97 5.81 10.32 -5.39
N GLU A 98 5.91 11.28 -6.30
CA GLU A 98 4.78 12.01 -6.89
C GLU A 98 3.80 11.09 -7.67
N THR A 99 4.21 9.89 -8.02
CA THR A 99 3.39 8.91 -8.75
C THR A 99 2.68 7.91 -7.86
N MET A 100 2.91 7.96 -6.53
CA MET A 100 2.21 7.15 -5.55
C MET A 100 0.78 7.66 -5.36
N LEU A 101 -0.16 6.76 -5.09
CA LEU A 101 -1.52 7.13 -4.68
C LEU A 101 -1.62 7.14 -3.16
N GLY A 102 -2.20 8.20 -2.62
CA GLY A 102 -2.61 8.33 -1.23
C GLY A 102 -4.12 8.21 -1.13
N VAL A 103 -4.60 7.20 -0.43
CA VAL A 103 -6.01 6.82 -0.40
C VAL A 103 -6.58 6.96 1.00
N THR A 104 -7.73 7.60 1.09
CA THR A 104 -8.52 7.80 2.32
C THR A 104 -9.97 7.40 2.09
N GLY A 105 -10.83 7.58 3.06
CA GLY A 105 -12.27 7.32 2.96
C GLY A 105 -12.96 7.51 4.29
N THR A 106 -14.19 7.04 4.39
CA THR A 106 -14.86 6.99 5.70
C THR A 106 -14.22 5.91 6.57
N TYR A 107 -14.35 6.04 7.87
CA TYR A 107 -13.87 5.06 8.82
C TYR A 107 -14.43 3.66 8.51
N GLU A 108 -15.73 3.58 8.21
CA GLU A 108 -16.43 2.33 7.90
C GLU A 108 -15.89 1.68 6.62
N ASN A 109 -15.61 2.46 5.58
CA ASN A 109 -15.09 1.96 4.32
C ASN A 109 -13.65 1.46 4.46
N ILE A 110 -12.81 2.18 5.22
CA ILE A 110 -11.45 1.74 5.54
C ILE A 110 -11.50 0.46 6.36
N GLN A 111 -12.36 0.38 7.37
CA GLN A 111 -12.51 -0.82 8.20
C GLN A 111 -12.99 -2.03 7.39
N SER A 112 -13.92 -1.84 6.49
CA SER A 112 -14.40 -2.89 5.59
C SER A 112 -13.26 -3.42 4.70
N PHE A 113 -12.47 -2.51 4.12
CA PHE A 113 -11.36 -2.89 3.26
C PHE A 113 -10.24 -3.60 4.03
N THR A 114 -9.81 -3.08 5.16
CA THR A 114 -8.80 -3.70 6.03
C THR A 114 -9.23 -5.08 6.52
N SER A 115 -10.50 -5.23 6.91
CA SER A 115 -11.06 -6.52 7.35
C SER A 115 -11.03 -7.56 6.24
N SER A 116 -11.31 -7.18 5.00
CA SER A 116 -11.27 -8.08 3.84
C SER A 116 -9.87 -8.64 3.57
N LEU A 117 -8.82 -7.94 4.01
CA LEU A 117 -7.41 -8.33 3.87
C LEU A 117 -6.82 -8.88 5.17
N SER A 118 -7.64 -9.09 6.21
CA SER A 118 -7.19 -9.51 7.55
C SER A 118 -6.15 -8.55 8.15
N VAL A 119 -6.26 -7.27 7.86
CA VAL A 119 -5.44 -6.21 8.47
C VAL A 119 -6.06 -5.80 9.79
N PHE A 120 -5.32 -5.96 10.87
CA PHE A 120 -5.70 -5.47 12.19
C PHE A 120 -5.08 -4.11 12.43
N TYR A 121 -5.86 -3.18 12.97
CA TYR A 121 -5.35 -1.92 13.48
C TYR A 121 -6.15 -1.47 14.72
N GLN A 122 -5.47 -0.81 15.63
CA GLN A 122 -6.04 -0.33 16.88
C GLN A 122 -5.47 1.05 17.20
N ARG A 123 -6.36 2.00 17.44
CA ARG A 123 -6.00 3.30 17.96
C ARG A 123 -5.51 3.19 19.40
N ILE A 124 -4.37 3.80 19.67
CA ILE A 124 -3.76 3.86 21.00
C ILE A 124 -3.69 5.32 21.43
N ASN A 125 -4.46 5.68 22.45
CA ASN A 125 -4.43 7.03 23.02
C ASN A 125 -3.12 7.25 23.80
N LYS A 126 -2.54 8.44 23.64
CA LYS A 126 -1.35 8.91 24.35
C LYS A 126 -1.68 10.15 25.16
N GLU A 127 -0.74 10.65 25.94
CA GLU A 127 -0.90 11.93 26.69
C GLU A 127 -1.21 13.08 25.75
N GLU A 128 -0.53 13.11 24.59
CA GLU A 128 -0.82 14.05 23.49
C GLU A 128 -1.19 13.28 22.23
N GLY A 129 -2.49 13.29 21.86
CA GLY A 129 -2.98 12.69 20.63
C GLY A 129 -3.14 11.17 20.70
N TYR A 130 -2.86 10.51 19.59
CA TYR A 130 -2.98 9.06 19.46
C TYR A 130 -2.09 8.52 18.34
N ASP A 131 -1.79 7.23 18.41
CA ASP A 131 -1.14 6.43 17.37
C ASP A 131 -1.99 5.20 17.02
N PHE A 132 -1.52 4.44 16.04
CA PHE A 132 -2.10 3.14 15.69
C PHE A 132 -1.07 2.03 15.86
N ASN A 133 -1.55 0.92 16.44
CA ASN A 133 -0.93 -0.38 16.29
C ASN A 133 -1.59 -1.06 15.10
N HIS A 134 -0.84 -1.53 14.12
CA HIS A 134 -1.42 -2.15 12.93
C HIS A 134 -0.51 -3.21 12.33
N THR A 135 -1.13 -4.10 11.56
CA THR A 135 -0.41 -5.06 10.72
C THR A 135 0.46 -4.32 9.72
N ALA A 136 1.76 -4.54 9.78
CA ALA A 136 2.73 -3.97 8.85
C ALA A 136 3.07 -4.98 7.76
N SER A 137 2.24 -5.06 6.72
CA SER A 137 2.47 -5.90 5.56
C SER A 137 2.32 -5.08 4.29
N ILE A 138 3.12 -5.42 3.28
CA ILE A 138 2.97 -4.93 1.92
C ILE A 138 2.10 -5.95 1.19
N PHE A 139 1.03 -5.49 0.56
CA PHE A 139 0.09 -6.29 -0.21
C PHE A 139 0.35 -6.11 -1.69
N VAL A 140 0.43 -7.20 -2.44
CA VAL A 140 0.66 -7.18 -3.89
C VAL A 140 -0.59 -7.73 -4.58
N PHE A 141 -1.22 -6.90 -5.40
CA PHE A 141 -2.38 -7.26 -6.20
C PHE A 141 -1.95 -7.48 -7.64
N ASP A 142 -2.49 -8.53 -8.26
CA ASP A 142 -2.26 -8.85 -9.67
C ASP A 142 -3.06 -7.94 -10.62
N LYS A 143 -2.92 -8.18 -11.91
CA LYS A 143 -3.58 -7.42 -12.97
C LYS A 143 -5.11 -7.56 -13.02
N ASP A 144 -5.65 -8.55 -12.32
CA ASP A 144 -7.09 -8.79 -12.17
C ASP A 144 -7.64 -8.16 -10.87
N GLY A 145 -6.80 -7.47 -10.10
CA GLY A 145 -7.16 -6.85 -8.82
C GLY A 145 -7.34 -7.85 -7.69
N SER A 146 -6.78 -9.05 -7.82
CA SER A 146 -6.80 -10.07 -6.76
C SER A 146 -5.52 -10.01 -5.91
N LEU A 147 -5.64 -10.28 -4.62
CA LEU A 147 -4.47 -10.35 -3.74
C LEU A 147 -3.60 -11.56 -4.15
N PHE A 148 -2.40 -11.28 -4.60
CA PHE A 148 -1.45 -12.24 -5.13
C PHE A 148 -0.38 -12.66 -4.13
N ALA A 149 0.18 -11.68 -3.42
CA ALA A 149 1.27 -11.92 -2.46
C ALA A 149 1.23 -10.93 -1.29
N THR A 150 1.89 -11.30 -0.22
CA THR A 150 2.20 -10.41 0.90
C THR A 150 3.67 -10.43 1.20
N MET A 151 4.24 -9.26 1.56
CA MET A 151 5.66 -9.09 1.85
C MET A 151 5.86 -8.35 3.16
N SER A 152 7.00 -8.55 3.80
CA SER A 152 7.35 -7.86 5.04
C SER A 152 8.17 -6.60 4.76
N PRO A 153 7.76 -5.41 5.24
CA PRO A 153 8.54 -4.18 5.10
C PRO A 153 9.82 -4.17 5.95
N ALA A 154 10.00 -5.14 6.85
CA ALA A 154 11.20 -5.25 7.68
C ALA A 154 12.48 -5.58 6.87
N ASN A 155 12.31 -6.10 5.66
CA ASN A 155 13.42 -6.48 4.79
C ASN A 155 14.09 -5.26 4.11
N THR A 156 15.27 -5.47 3.55
CA THR A 156 16.02 -4.44 2.82
C THR A 156 15.35 -4.09 1.49
N VAL A 157 15.71 -2.93 0.93
CA VAL A 157 15.27 -2.52 -0.42
C VAL A 157 15.63 -3.58 -1.45
N GLY A 158 16.89 -4.07 -1.46
CA GLY A 158 17.34 -5.05 -2.46
C GLY A 158 16.62 -6.39 -2.38
N GLU A 159 16.28 -6.87 -1.17
CA GLU A 159 15.49 -8.10 -1.00
C GLU A 159 14.06 -7.93 -1.52
N LEU A 160 13.41 -6.83 -1.19
CA LEU A 160 12.08 -6.49 -1.68
C LEU A 160 12.08 -6.32 -3.20
N GLU A 161 13.04 -5.58 -3.75
CA GLU A 161 13.18 -5.36 -5.19
C GLU A 161 13.38 -6.67 -5.96
N SER A 162 14.22 -7.58 -5.46
CA SER A 162 14.42 -8.91 -6.03
C SER A 162 13.12 -9.72 -6.09
N ASP A 163 12.31 -9.65 -5.05
CA ASP A 163 11.02 -10.33 -5.00
C ASP A 163 9.99 -9.70 -5.96
N PHE A 164 9.92 -8.38 -6.04
CA PHE A 164 9.07 -7.67 -7.03
C PHE A 164 9.50 -7.99 -8.46
N PHE A 165 10.78 -7.95 -8.74
CA PHE A 165 11.33 -8.32 -10.04
C PHE A 165 10.94 -9.77 -10.42
N THR A 166 11.01 -10.67 -9.46
CA THR A 166 10.58 -12.07 -9.65
C THR A 166 9.10 -12.17 -10.00
N ILE A 167 8.24 -11.42 -9.29
CA ILE A 167 6.79 -11.39 -9.57
C ILE A 167 6.53 -10.83 -10.97
N LEU A 168 7.07 -9.67 -11.29
CA LEU A 168 6.79 -8.95 -12.54
C LEU A 168 7.29 -9.71 -13.80
N ASN A 169 8.33 -10.52 -13.67
CA ASN A 169 8.88 -11.30 -14.77
C ASN A 169 8.23 -12.66 -15.00
N ASN A 170 7.62 -13.25 -13.98
CA ASN A 170 7.15 -14.63 -14.07
C ASN A 170 5.63 -14.77 -14.09
N PHE A 171 4.90 -13.68 -13.84
CA PHE A 171 3.45 -13.68 -13.77
C PHE A 171 2.84 -12.46 -14.50
#